data_19bec1ea2548a3b3e408b27b7d7430b3
#
_entry.id   19bec1ea2548a3b3e408b27b7d7430b3
#
_cell.length_a   1.000
_cell.length_b   1.000
_cell.length_c   1.000
_cell.angle_alpha   90.00
_cell.angle_beta   90.00
_cell.angle_gamma   90.00
#
_symmetry.space_group_name_H-M   'P 1'
#
loop_
_entity.id
_entity.type
_entity.pdbx_description
1 polymer ?
#
loop_
_entity_poly.entity_id
_entity_poly.type
_entity_poly.pdbx_seq_one_letter_code
_entity_poly.pdbx_strand_id
1 'polypeptide(L)'
;MNKWQKIGLAVGMGTAVITTTHLINSIIFKSSTANNYTGKRIRSNYQWKFGNIAYITAGSGSPLLLIHDLNSYSSSYEWEQTINSFAKNHKVYAIDLLGCGHSDKPNLTYTTFMYTQLINDFVLNVIRSKTDVVATAGW
;
A
#
# COMPACT_ATOMS: atom_id res chain seq x y z
N MET A 1 -45.28 -3.22 27.97
CA MET A 1 -44.29 -3.88 27.10
C MET A 1 -43.76 -5.13 27.79
N ASN A 2 -43.97 -6.30 27.19
CA ASN A 2 -43.58 -7.59 27.76
C ASN A 2 -42.06 -7.76 27.79
N LYS A 3 -41.54 -8.62 28.69
CA LYS A 3 -40.10 -8.92 28.83
C LYS A 3 -39.46 -9.29 27.49
N TRP A 4 -40.16 -10.04 26.65
CA TRP A 4 -39.74 -10.46 25.33
C TRP A 4 -39.63 -9.29 24.30
N GLN A 5 -40.54 -8.32 24.42
CA GLN A 5 -40.52 -7.12 23.58
C GLN A 5 -39.31 -6.21 23.90
N LYS A 6 -38.94 -6.15 25.20
CA LYS A 6 -37.73 -5.42 25.65
C LYS A 6 -36.44 -6.09 25.16
N ILE A 7 -36.42 -7.44 25.20
CA ILE A 7 -35.27 -8.21 24.69
C ILE A 7 -35.16 -8.07 23.18
N GLY A 8 -36.25 -8.17 22.44
CA GLY A 8 -36.25 -7.97 20.99
C GLY A 8 -35.80 -6.58 20.59
N LEU A 9 -36.17 -5.53 21.31
CA LEU A 9 -35.72 -4.16 21.08
C LEU A 9 -34.22 -3.99 21.35
N ALA A 10 -33.72 -4.56 22.44
CA ALA A 10 -32.31 -4.51 22.79
C ALA A 10 -31.42 -5.25 21.79
N VAL A 11 -31.86 -6.42 21.32
CA VAL A 11 -31.15 -7.19 20.28
C VAL A 11 -31.19 -6.46 18.94
N GLY A 12 -32.36 -5.89 18.57
CA GLY A 12 -32.48 -5.10 17.32
C GLY A 12 -31.61 -3.85 17.30
N MET A 13 -31.48 -3.15 18.42
CA MET A 13 -30.62 -1.99 18.56
C MET A 13 -29.14 -2.39 18.52
N GLY A 14 -28.75 -3.49 19.14
CA GLY A 14 -27.39 -4.01 19.14
C GLY A 14 -26.93 -4.40 17.73
N THR A 15 -27.76 -5.10 16.98
CA THR A 15 -27.45 -5.49 15.59
C THR A 15 -27.40 -4.29 14.65
N ALA A 16 -28.26 -3.28 14.82
CA ALA A 16 -28.24 -2.06 14.04
C ALA A 16 -26.93 -1.25 14.26
N VAL A 17 -26.46 -1.16 15.49
CA VAL A 17 -25.19 -0.46 15.80
C VAL A 17 -24.01 -1.19 15.18
N ILE A 18 -23.93 -2.52 15.27
CA ILE A 18 -22.84 -3.32 14.70
C ILE A 18 -22.81 -3.19 13.17
N THR A 19 -23.95 -3.30 12.51
CA THR A 19 -24.03 -3.16 11.04
C THR A 19 -23.66 -1.75 10.57
N THR A 20 -24.08 -0.72 11.31
CA THR A 20 -23.72 0.69 10.98
C THR A 20 -22.23 0.93 11.13
N THR A 21 -21.61 0.39 12.19
CA THR A 21 -20.16 0.52 12.41
C THR A 21 -19.36 -0.18 11.30
N HIS A 22 -19.77 -1.37 10.88
CA HIS A 22 -19.15 -2.08 9.76
C HIS A 22 -19.31 -1.35 8.44
N LEU A 23 -20.48 -0.77 8.17
CA LEU A 23 -20.70 0.06 6.97
C LEU A 23 -19.83 1.32 6.97
N ILE A 24 -19.78 2.05 8.08
CA ILE A 24 -18.95 3.25 8.21
C ILE A 24 -17.47 2.90 8.04
N ASN A 25 -16.97 1.86 8.70
CA ASN A 25 -15.60 1.41 8.55
C ASN A 25 -15.29 0.96 7.11
N SER A 26 -16.22 0.27 6.45
CA SER A 26 -16.10 -0.12 5.05
C SER A 26 -16.06 1.08 4.11
N ILE A 27 -16.87 2.10 4.36
CA ILE A 27 -16.91 3.35 3.57
C ILE A 27 -15.64 4.15 3.81
N ILE A 28 -15.19 4.30 5.05
CA ILE A 28 -13.95 5.00 5.40
C ILE A 28 -12.76 4.28 4.75
N PHE A 29 -12.69 2.95 4.86
CA PHE A 29 -11.63 2.17 4.25
C PHE A 29 -11.64 2.29 2.72
N LYS A 30 -12.80 2.17 2.07
CA LYS A 30 -12.94 2.35 0.62
C LYS A 30 -12.64 3.78 0.18
N SER A 31 -13.06 4.80 0.93
CA SER A 31 -12.78 6.18 0.56
C SER A 31 -11.31 6.54 0.78
N SER A 32 -10.68 6.04 1.84
CA SER A 32 -9.25 6.26 2.07
C SER A 32 -8.37 5.51 1.06
N THR A 33 -8.85 4.38 0.53
CA THR A 33 -8.14 3.63 -0.52
C THR A 33 -8.50 4.08 -1.94
N ALA A 34 -9.69 4.63 -2.18
CA ALA A 34 -10.16 5.03 -3.51
C ALA A 34 -9.76 6.46 -3.90
N ASN A 35 -9.48 7.33 -2.94
CA ASN A 35 -9.38 8.78 -3.22
C ASN A 35 -7.96 9.31 -3.44
N ASN A 36 -6.94 8.48 -3.52
CA ASN A 36 -5.61 9.01 -3.30
C ASN A 36 -4.68 9.09 -4.49
N TYR A 37 -5.14 8.79 -5.70
CA TYR A 37 -4.24 8.88 -6.86
C TYR A 37 -4.91 9.52 -8.08
N THR A 38 -5.31 10.78 -7.96
CA THR A 38 -5.85 11.60 -9.06
C THR A 38 -4.77 12.09 -10.04
N GLY A 39 -3.55 11.63 -9.93
CA GLY A 39 -2.55 11.81 -10.97
C GLY A 39 -2.56 10.59 -11.91
N LYS A 40 -2.30 10.80 -13.20
CA LYS A 40 -2.13 9.78 -14.24
C LYS A 40 -0.89 8.88 -13.97
N ARG A 41 -0.82 8.30 -12.79
CA ARG A 41 0.27 7.38 -12.42
C ARG A 41 -0.15 5.97 -12.75
N ILE A 42 0.67 5.30 -13.52
CA ILE A 42 0.43 3.90 -13.89
C ILE A 42 0.88 3.06 -12.70
N ARG A 43 -0.08 2.37 -12.09
CA ARG A 43 0.23 1.32 -11.12
C ARG A 43 0.43 0.02 -11.88
N SER A 44 1.50 -0.67 -11.55
CA SER A 44 1.88 -1.96 -12.11
C SER A 44 2.10 -2.96 -10.99
N ASN A 45 2.11 -4.24 -11.34
CA ASN A 45 2.38 -5.31 -10.40
C ASN A 45 3.57 -6.13 -10.89
N TYR A 46 4.41 -6.54 -9.95
CA TYR A 46 5.51 -7.46 -10.16
C TYR A 46 5.21 -8.75 -9.39
N GLN A 47 5.11 -9.86 -10.10
CA GLN A 47 4.92 -11.17 -9.48
C GLN A 47 6.25 -11.62 -8.85
N TRP A 48 6.31 -11.53 -7.54
CA TRP A 48 7.45 -12.02 -6.77
C TRP A 48 7.11 -13.34 -6.08
N LYS A 49 8.13 -14.07 -5.60
CA LYS A 49 7.98 -15.42 -5.04
C LYS A 49 6.99 -15.55 -3.88
N PHE A 50 6.74 -14.48 -3.12
CA PHE A 50 5.82 -14.48 -1.98
C PHE A 50 4.54 -13.68 -2.20
N GLY A 51 4.33 -13.13 -3.38
CA GLY A 51 3.11 -12.41 -3.71
C GLY A 51 3.32 -11.29 -4.73
N ASN A 52 2.24 -10.64 -5.11
CA ASN A 52 2.27 -9.50 -6.02
C ASN A 52 2.78 -8.25 -5.30
N ILE A 53 3.70 -7.58 -5.92
CA ILE A 53 4.30 -6.33 -5.47
C ILE A 53 3.76 -5.19 -6.34
N ALA A 54 3.00 -4.30 -5.73
CA ALA A 54 2.49 -3.12 -6.40
C ALA A 54 3.57 -2.03 -6.45
N TYR A 55 3.64 -1.31 -7.55
CA TYR A 55 4.53 -0.15 -7.68
C TYR A 55 3.95 0.88 -8.63
N ILE A 56 4.38 2.12 -8.49
CA ILE A 56 3.99 3.25 -9.33
C ILE A 56 5.20 3.67 -10.14
N THR A 57 4.98 4.03 -11.41
CA THR A 57 6.01 4.62 -12.26
C THR A 57 5.63 6.03 -12.67
N ALA A 58 6.62 6.93 -12.74
CA ALA A 58 6.46 8.29 -13.21
C ALA A 58 7.74 8.80 -13.85
N GLY A 59 7.59 9.68 -14.84
CA GLY A 59 8.71 10.33 -15.49
C GLY A 59 9.51 9.46 -16.45
N SER A 60 10.66 10.00 -16.88
CA SER A 60 11.62 9.36 -17.77
C SER A 60 13.03 9.82 -17.42
N GLY A 61 14.06 9.05 -17.80
CA GLY A 61 15.47 9.34 -17.49
C GLY A 61 16.12 8.22 -16.68
N SER A 62 17.14 8.57 -15.89
CA SER A 62 17.83 7.60 -15.04
C SER A 62 16.89 6.99 -13.99
N PRO A 63 16.99 5.68 -13.73
CA PRO A 63 16.12 5.02 -12.78
C PRO A 63 16.34 5.50 -11.34
N LEU A 64 15.24 5.76 -10.63
CA LEU A 64 15.21 6.09 -9.22
C LEU A 64 14.18 5.24 -8.52
N LEU A 65 14.59 4.44 -7.54
CA LEU A 65 13.73 3.62 -6.72
C LEU A 65 13.45 4.31 -5.39
N LEU A 66 12.18 4.51 -5.09
CA LEU A 66 11.69 5.07 -3.83
C LEU A 66 11.11 3.96 -2.96
N ILE A 67 11.62 3.84 -1.75
CA ILE A 67 11.25 2.81 -0.78
C ILE A 67 10.68 3.50 0.47
N HIS A 68 9.44 3.16 0.82
CA HIS A 68 8.77 3.68 2.02
C HIS A 68 9.29 3.02 3.30
N ASP A 69 8.95 3.58 4.46
CA ASP A 69 9.32 3.06 5.77
C ASP A 69 8.74 1.66 6.04
N LEU A 70 9.40 0.92 6.94
CA LEU A 70 9.03 -0.45 7.36
C LEU A 70 8.02 -0.45 8.50
N ASN A 71 6.86 0.15 8.29
CA ASN A 71 5.77 0.05 9.25
C ASN A 71 4.45 -0.34 8.54
N SER A 72 3.48 -0.84 9.30
CA SER A 72 2.22 -1.37 8.77
C SER A 72 1.33 -0.33 8.08
N TYR A 73 1.60 0.95 8.27
CA TYR A 73 0.84 2.06 7.68
C TYR A 73 1.56 2.67 6.47
N SER A 74 2.80 2.30 6.25
CA SER A 74 3.63 2.84 5.17
C SER A 74 3.25 2.27 3.81
N SER A 75 3.45 3.09 2.78
CA SER A 75 3.25 2.72 1.38
C SER A 75 3.92 3.73 0.47
N SER A 76 3.90 3.48 -0.83
CA SER A 76 4.34 4.44 -1.84
C SER A 76 3.66 5.81 -1.75
N TYR A 77 2.56 5.93 -0.98
CA TYR A 77 1.90 7.18 -0.68
C TYR A 77 2.79 8.22 0.03
N GLU A 78 3.78 7.78 0.80
CA GLU A 78 4.75 8.68 1.43
C GLU A 78 5.46 9.60 0.41
N TRP A 79 5.58 9.13 -0.82
CA TRP A 79 6.23 9.84 -1.92
C TRP A 79 5.31 10.72 -2.75
N GLU A 80 3.99 10.76 -2.44
CA GLU A 80 2.97 11.41 -3.26
C GLU A 80 3.30 12.85 -3.62
N GLN A 81 3.82 13.62 -2.67
CA GLN A 81 4.13 15.03 -2.87
C GLN A 81 5.45 15.26 -3.62
N THR A 82 6.40 14.33 -3.52
CA THR A 82 7.76 14.50 -4.04
C THR A 82 8.00 13.78 -5.36
N ILE A 83 7.22 12.75 -5.68
CA ILE A 83 7.40 11.93 -6.88
C ILE A 83 7.39 12.76 -8.18
N ASN A 84 6.56 13.79 -8.27
CA ASN A 84 6.49 14.65 -9.44
C ASN A 84 7.76 15.49 -9.63
N SER A 85 8.42 15.86 -8.53
CA SER A 85 9.70 16.58 -8.58
C SER A 85 10.81 15.68 -9.08
N PHE A 86 10.89 14.46 -8.59
CA PHE A 86 11.85 13.46 -9.07
C PHE A 86 11.60 13.05 -10.52
N ALA A 87 10.33 12.91 -10.91
CA ALA A 87 9.93 12.51 -12.25
C ALA A 87 10.28 13.50 -13.36
N LYS A 88 10.74 14.71 -13.03
CA LYS A 88 11.25 15.68 -14.01
C LYS A 88 12.55 15.22 -14.67
N ASN A 89 13.40 14.51 -13.92
CA ASN A 89 14.75 14.13 -14.35
C ASN A 89 15.01 12.61 -14.25
N HIS A 90 14.08 11.86 -13.62
CA HIS A 90 14.25 10.44 -13.38
C HIS A 90 13.05 9.64 -13.85
N LYS A 91 13.29 8.39 -14.24
CA LYS A 91 12.25 7.39 -14.26
C LYS A 91 12.08 6.84 -12.85
N VAL A 92 11.06 7.32 -12.16
CA VAL A 92 10.79 6.99 -10.76
C VAL A 92 10.00 5.69 -10.66
N TYR A 93 10.39 4.84 -9.73
CA TYR A 93 9.67 3.65 -9.30
C TYR A 93 9.41 3.78 -7.80
N ALA A 94 8.15 3.89 -7.39
CA ALA A 94 7.76 3.88 -5.98
C ALA A 94 7.08 2.55 -5.67
N ILE A 95 7.75 1.72 -4.87
CA ILE A 95 7.31 0.36 -4.57
C ILE A 95 6.50 0.33 -3.28
N ASP A 96 5.43 -0.49 -3.25
CA ASP A 96 4.79 -0.94 -2.02
C ASP A 96 5.45 -2.25 -1.60
N LEU A 97 6.14 -2.28 -0.48
CA LEU A 97 6.80 -3.48 0.01
C LEU A 97 5.77 -4.59 0.34
N LEU A 98 6.18 -5.85 0.28
CA LEU A 98 5.33 -6.96 0.66
C LEU A 98 4.78 -6.75 2.09
N GLY A 99 3.49 -6.92 2.28
CA GLY A 99 2.82 -6.62 3.55
C GLY A 99 2.29 -5.19 3.67
N CYS A 100 2.64 -4.28 2.76
CA CYS A 100 2.31 -2.87 2.82
C CYS A 100 1.51 -2.41 1.59
N GLY A 101 0.84 -1.27 1.73
CA GLY A 101 0.12 -0.61 0.66
C GLY A 101 -0.80 -1.53 -0.13
N HIS A 102 -0.61 -1.56 -1.45
CA HIS A 102 -1.38 -2.37 -2.39
C HIS A 102 -0.71 -3.71 -2.76
N SER A 103 0.47 -3.99 -2.18
CA SER A 103 1.11 -5.29 -2.31
C SER A 103 0.40 -6.36 -1.51
N ASP A 104 0.61 -7.62 -1.88
CA ASP A 104 0.06 -8.75 -1.14
C ASP A 104 0.56 -8.79 0.30
N LYS A 105 -0.27 -9.36 1.18
CA LYS A 105 -0.04 -9.47 2.62
C LYS A 105 -0.10 -10.92 3.08
N PRO A 106 0.82 -11.78 2.61
CA PRO A 106 0.82 -13.19 2.99
C PRO A 106 1.11 -13.35 4.48
N ASN A 107 0.57 -14.41 5.08
CA ASN A 107 0.83 -14.75 6.48
C ASN A 107 2.21 -15.42 6.61
N LEU A 108 3.24 -14.60 6.76
CA LEU A 108 4.63 -15.04 6.93
C LEU A 108 5.39 -14.07 7.84
N THR A 109 6.56 -14.47 8.28
CA THR A 109 7.45 -13.59 9.05
C THR A 109 8.20 -12.67 8.09
N TYR A 110 7.96 -11.38 8.23
CA TYR A 110 8.65 -10.34 7.46
C TYR A 110 10.00 -10.05 8.09
N THR A 111 11.07 -10.21 7.32
CA THR A 111 12.45 -9.97 7.78
C THR A 111 13.16 -8.96 6.90
N THR A 112 14.15 -8.26 7.43
CA THR A 112 15.00 -7.34 6.66
C THR A 112 15.67 -8.05 5.48
N PHE A 113 16.12 -9.28 5.71
CA PHE A 113 16.70 -10.11 4.64
C PHE A 113 15.73 -10.33 3.47
N MET A 114 14.48 -10.64 3.78
CA MET A 114 13.43 -10.83 2.77
C MET A 114 13.19 -9.54 1.96
N TYR A 115 13.13 -8.39 2.63
CA TYR A 115 12.97 -7.11 1.94
C TYR A 115 14.19 -6.76 1.08
N THR A 116 15.40 -7.04 1.57
CA THR A 116 16.62 -6.86 0.77
C THR A 116 16.59 -7.71 -0.49
N GLN A 117 16.14 -8.97 -0.40
CA GLN A 117 15.95 -9.82 -1.57
C GLN A 117 14.88 -9.26 -2.52
N LEU A 118 13.74 -8.81 -1.98
CA LEU A 118 12.67 -8.22 -2.79
C LEU A 118 13.20 -7.03 -3.60
N ILE A 119 13.91 -6.11 -2.94
CA ILE A 119 14.46 -4.91 -3.58
C ILE A 119 15.46 -5.30 -4.67
N ASN A 120 16.37 -6.22 -4.37
CA ASN A 120 17.34 -6.73 -5.35
C ASN A 120 16.64 -7.36 -6.57
N ASP A 121 15.69 -8.25 -6.32
CA ASP A 121 14.94 -8.93 -7.38
C ASP A 121 14.11 -7.93 -8.22
N PHE A 122 13.55 -6.91 -7.57
CA PHE A 122 12.81 -5.84 -8.25
C PHE A 122 13.72 -5.03 -9.19
N VAL A 123 14.90 -4.64 -8.72
CA VAL A 123 15.89 -3.93 -9.56
C VAL A 123 16.30 -4.79 -10.73
N LEU A 124 16.62 -6.07 -10.50
CA LEU A 124 17.11 -6.98 -11.55
C LEU A 124 16.01 -7.34 -12.57
N ASN A 125 14.79 -7.54 -12.15
CA ASN A 125 13.73 -8.08 -13.03
C ASN A 125 12.82 -7.00 -13.61
N VAL A 126 12.59 -5.89 -12.89
CA VAL A 126 11.68 -4.81 -13.31
C VAL A 126 12.44 -3.64 -13.89
N ILE A 127 13.41 -3.10 -13.16
CA ILE A 127 14.15 -1.89 -13.59
C ILE A 127 15.23 -2.25 -14.61
N ARG A 128 15.98 -3.32 -14.38
CA ARG A 128 17.00 -3.91 -15.28
C ARG A 128 18.16 -2.98 -15.62
N SER A 129 18.48 -2.08 -14.73
CA SER A 129 19.61 -1.13 -14.92
C SER A 129 20.13 -0.64 -13.58
N LYS A 130 21.32 -0.01 -13.61
CA LYS A 130 21.85 0.67 -12.43
C LYS A 130 20.83 1.70 -11.94
N THR A 131 20.51 1.67 -10.65
CA THR A 131 19.39 2.39 -10.06
C THR A 131 19.87 3.12 -8.81
N ASP A 132 19.54 4.41 -8.73
CA ASP A 132 19.67 5.16 -7.49
C ASP A 132 18.49 4.81 -6.56
N VAL A 133 18.75 4.76 -5.26
CA VAL A 133 17.74 4.36 -4.27
C VAL A 133 17.61 5.44 -3.21
N VAL A 134 16.38 5.83 -2.91
CA VAL A 134 16.03 6.68 -1.78
C VAL A 134 15.06 5.91 -0.90
N ALA A 135 15.38 5.77 0.37
CA ALA A 135 14.53 5.14 1.36
C ALA A 135 14.22 6.12 2.49
N THR A 136 13.03 6.01 3.08
CA THR A 136 12.69 6.73 4.31
C THR A 136 13.38 6.09 5.51
N ALA A 137 13.48 6.82 6.63
CA ALA A 137 14.17 6.35 7.83
C ALA A 137 13.49 5.10 8.43
N GLY A 138 14.29 4.17 8.95
CA GLY A 138 13.79 2.92 9.54
C GLY A 138 14.44 1.65 8.97
N TRP A 139 15.37 1.83 8.04
CA TRP A 139 16.14 0.76 7.41
C TRP A 139 17.48 0.54 8.12
#